data_169976569900915a6216cdad820cc8b0
#
_entry.id   169976569900915a6216cdad820cc8b0
#
_cell.length_a   1.000
_cell.length_b   1.000
_cell.length_c   1.000
_cell.angle_alpha   90.00
_cell.angle_beta   90.00
_cell.angle_gamma   90.00
#
_symmetry.space_group_name_H-M   'P 1'
#
loop_
_entity.id
_entity.type
_entity.pdbx_description
1 polymer ?
#
loop_
_entity_poly.entity_id
_entity_poly.type
_entity_poly.pdbx_seq_one_letter_code
_entity_poly.pdbx_strand_id
1 'polypeptide(L)'
;GVAAGYLSAADQERAMFDARPVIDEFVHVGRQLIARGAEVLVPGCGLIAPCLRFAPGCEVDYPDGVTHVDGVPIVDIYGATVNAAETLVEFKRAGSPWISRACLYAKPSREALEGARSVLEYTGPGFWDC
;
A
#
# COMPACT_ATOMS: atom_id res chain seq x y z
N GLY A 1 2.12 -13.03 -12.30
CA GLY A 1 2.48 -13.93 -11.22
C GLY A 1 2.61 -13.19 -9.90
N VAL A 2 2.23 -13.83 -8.81
CA VAL A 2 2.42 -13.29 -7.46
C VAL A 2 3.57 -14.05 -6.84
N ALA A 3 4.63 -13.34 -6.43
CA ALA A 3 5.65 -13.89 -5.58
C ALA A 3 5.42 -13.34 -4.16
N ALA A 4 5.30 -14.19 -3.18
CA ALA A 4 5.11 -13.81 -1.79
C ALA A 4 6.44 -13.97 -1.06
N GLY A 5 7.07 -12.85 -0.69
CA GLY A 5 8.07 -12.80 0.35
C GLY A 5 7.38 -12.49 1.69
N TYR A 6 7.70 -13.23 2.73
CA TYR A 6 7.21 -12.95 4.07
C TYR A 6 8.32 -12.28 4.89
N LEU A 7 8.07 -11.07 5.36
CA LEU A 7 8.94 -10.38 6.29
C LEU A 7 8.48 -10.67 7.72
N SER A 8 9.40 -11.18 8.56
CA SER A 8 9.13 -11.32 9.99
C SER A 8 8.94 -9.95 10.66
N ALA A 9 8.32 -9.90 11.84
CA ALA A 9 8.16 -8.64 12.59
C ALA A 9 9.51 -7.96 12.88
N ALA A 10 10.55 -8.75 13.17
CA ALA A 10 11.90 -8.22 13.39
C ALA A 10 12.52 -7.63 12.11
N ASP A 11 12.26 -8.22 10.95
CA ASP A 11 12.72 -7.68 9.67
C ASP A 11 11.98 -6.39 9.32
N GLN A 12 10.69 -6.31 9.67
CA GLN A 12 9.90 -5.11 9.50
C GLN A 12 10.42 -3.93 10.33
N GLU A 13 10.75 -4.19 11.60
CA GLU A 13 11.34 -3.16 12.48
C GLU A 13 12.70 -2.71 11.97
N ARG A 14 13.55 -3.65 11.57
CA ARG A 14 14.89 -3.35 11.02
C ARG A 14 14.79 -2.53 9.73
N ALA A 15 13.84 -2.85 8.85
CA ALA A 15 13.66 -2.16 7.57
C ALA A 15 13.29 -0.67 7.70
N MET A 16 12.84 -0.22 8.88
CA MET A 16 12.62 1.20 9.15
C MET A 16 13.92 2.01 9.27
N PHE A 17 15.06 1.34 9.51
CA PHE A 17 16.37 1.97 9.67
C PHE A 17 17.37 1.52 8.60
N ASP A 18 17.20 0.32 8.06
CA ASP A 18 18.01 -0.26 6.99
C ASP A 18 17.11 -1.08 6.07
N ALA A 19 16.74 -0.47 4.94
CA ALA A 19 15.88 -1.09 3.94
C ALA A 19 16.62 -2.06 3.01
N ARG A 20 17.96 -2.15 3.07
CA ARG A 20 18.77 -2.96 2.16
C ARG A 20 18.26 -4.39 1.99
N PRO A 21 17.98 -5.16 3.06
CA PRO A 21 17.52 -6.54 2.88
C PRO A 21 16.16 -6.62 2.17
N VAL A 22 15.27 -5.66 2.40
CA VAL A 22 13.95 -5.59 1.75
C VAL A 22 14.09 -5.21 0.27
N ILE A 23 14.97 -4.25 -0.02
CA ILE A 23 15.26 -3.83 -1.40
C ILE A 23 15.86 -5.00 -2.19
N ASP A 24 16.87 -5.68 -1.64
CA ASP A 24 17.56 -6.78 -2.30
C ASP A 24 16.59 -7.93 -2.59
N GLU A 25 15.73 -8.29 -1.64
CA GLU A 25 14.70 -9.32 -1.85
C GLU A 25 13.67 -8.89 -2.89
N PHE A 26 13.21 -7.64 -2.84
CA PHE A 26 12.27 -7.12 -3.83
C PHE A 26 12.86 -7.13 -5.25
N VAL A 27 14.11 -6.71 -5.38
CA VAL A 27 14.84 -6.74 -6.66
C VAL A 27 15.01 -8.17 -7.16
N HIS A 28 15.38 -9.11 -6.28
CA HIS A 28 15.51 -10.52 -6.62
C HIS A 28 14.20 -11.11 -7.16
N VAL A 29 13.11 -10.93 -6.42
CA VAL A 29 11.78 -11.39 -6.84
C VAL A 29 11.32 -10.64 -8.10
N GLY A 30 11.57 -9.34 -8.18
CA GLY A 30 11.26 -8.53 -9.35
C GLY A 30 11.89 -9.08 -10.63
N ARG A 31 13.17 -9.45 -10.59
CA ARG A 31 13.87 -10.07 -11.72
C ARG A 31 13.23 -11.39 -12.17
N GLN A 32 12.79 -12.21 -11.21
CA GLN A 32 12.07 -13.44 -11.55
C GLN A 32 10.74 -13.18 -12.26
N LEU A 33 10.01 -12.14 -11.83
CA LEU A 33 8.75 -11.73 -12.47
C LEU A 33 8.99 -11.13 -13.86
N ILE A 34 10.02 -10.32 -14.03
CA ILE A 34 10.44 -9.75 -15.32
C ILE A 34 10.82 -10.86 -16.30
N ALA A 35 11.59 -11.86 -15.87
CA ALA A 35 11.91 -13.03 -16.68
C ALA A 35 10.67 -13.83 -17.14
N ARG A 36 9.54 -13.67 -16.42
CA ARG A 36 8.23 -14.27 -16.75
C ARG A 36 7.30 -13.32 -17.51
N GLY A 37 7.82 -12.16 -17.95
CA GLY A 37 7.10 -11.19 -18.78
C GLY A 37 6.36 -10.08 -17.99
N ALA A 38 6.78 -9.76 -16.77
CA ALA A 38 6.23 -8.60 -16.08
C ALA A 38 6.77 -7.30 -16.69
N GLU A 39 5.90 -6.38 -17.02
CA GLU A 39 6.20 -5.05 -17.59
C GLU A 39 6.05 -3.93 -16.53
N VAL A 40 5.54 -4.27 -15.36
CA VAL A 40 5.38 -3.38 -14.20
C VAL A 40 5.46 -4.19 -12.92
N LEU A 41 6.04 -3.62 -11.87
CA LEU A 41 6.14 -4.23 -10.55
C LEU A 41 5.27 -3.44 -9.56
N VAL A 42 4.46 -4.16 -8.78
CA VAL A 42 3.58 -3.56 -7.77
C VAL A 42 3.93 -4.13 -6.40
N PRO A 43 4.47 -3.33 -5.47
CA PRO A 43 4.68 -3.77 -4.10
C PRO A 43 3.33 -3.97 -3.41
N GLY A 44 2.96 -5.23 -3.12
CA GLY A 44 1.67 -5.60 -2.54
C GLY A 44 1.57 -5.41 -1.02
N CYS A 45 2.62 -4.90 -0.38
CA CYS A 45 2.68 -4.71 1.07
C CYS A 45 2.91 -3.23 1.41
N GLY A 46 2.09 -2.72 2.35
CA GLY A 46 2.18 -1.34 2.82
C GLY A 46 3.53 -0.97 3.46
N LEU A 47 4.33 -1.93 3.90
CA LEU A 47 5.66 -1.67 4.44
C LEU A 47 6.74 -1.64 3.37
N ILE A 48 6.65 -2.51 2.36
CA ILE A 48 7.65 -2.58 1.28
C ILE A 48 7.66 -1.28 0.47
N ALA A 49 6.51 -0.70 0.19
CA ALA A 49 6.42 0.51 -0.61
C ALA A 49 7.21 1.70 -0.04
N PRO A 50 7.12 2.08 1.25
CA PRO A 50 7.97 3.11 1.82
C PRO A 50 9.45 2.71 1.89
N CYS A 51 9.77 1.44 2.12
CA CYS A 51 11.17 0.98 2.06
C CYS A 51 11.78 1.20 0.67
N LEU A 52 11.02 0.95 -0.39
CA LEU A 52 11.47 1.24 -1.76
C LEU A 52 11.51 2.75 -2.04
N ARG A 53 10.51 3.51 -1.59
CA ARG A 53 10.40 4.94 -1.89
C ARG A 53 11.43 5.79 -1.17
N PHE A 54 11.72 5.50 0.09
CA PHE A 54 12.60 6.30 0.93
C PHE A 54 13.97 5.66 1.15
N ALA A 55 14.12 4.37 0.87
CA ALA A 55 15.34 3.59 1.01
C ALA A 55 16.12 3.89 2.32
N PRO A 56 15.48 3.84 3.52
CA PRO A 56 16.13 4.23 4.76
C PRO A 56 17.42 3.43 4.98
N GLY A 57 18.50 4.13 5.35
CA GLY A 57 19.85 3.57 5.48
C GLY A 57 20.56 3.26 4.15
N CYS A 58 19.93 3.56 3.03
CA CYS A 58 20.46 3.32 1.69
C CYS A 58 20.34 4.56 0.78
N GLU A 59 20.12 5.75 1.36
CA GLU A 59 19.83 6.99 0.63
C GLU A 59 20.99 7.42 -0.28
N VAL A 60 22.21 7.00 0.04
CA VAL A 60 23.39 7.28 -0.80
C VAL A 60 23.32 6.50 -2.13
N ASP A 61 22.86 5.25 -2.07
CA ASP A 61 22.76 4.39 -3.24
C ASP A 61 21.46 4.64 -4.02
N TYR A 62 20.42 5.08 -3.31
CA TYR A 62 19.07 5.31 -3.84
C TYR A 62 18.52 6.67 -3.41
N PRO A 63 19.09 7.79 -3.91
CA PRO A 63 18.68 9.14 -3.47
C PRO A 63 17.21 9.46 -3.80
N ASP A 64 16.68 8.89 -4.87
CA ASP A 64 15.28 9.03 -5.30
C ASP A 64 14.41 7.81 -4.96
N GLY A 65 14.93 6.91 -4.15
CA GLY A 65 14.33 5.61 -3.88
C GLY A 65 14.55 4.60 -5.04
N VAL A 66 14.01 3.40 -4.87
CA VAL A 66 14.06 2.32 -5.88
C VAL A 66 12.83 2.43 -6.77
N THR A 67 12.98 3.02 -7.94
CA THR A 67 11.87 3.29 -8.87
C THR A 67 11.75 2.27 -10.00
N HIS A 68 12.79 1.48 -10.26
CA HIS A 68 12.83 0.49 -11.33
C HIS A 68 13.66 -0.73 -10.91
N VAL A 69 13.37 -1.88 -11.53
CA VAL A 69 14.21 -3.08 -11.54
C VAL A 69 14.51 -3.43 -13.00
N ASP A 70 15.77 -3.42 -13.38
CA ASP A 70 16.23 -3.73 -14.74
C ASP A 70 15.41 -3.00 -15.84
N GLY A 71 15.07 -1.72 -15.59
CA GLY A 71 14.28 -0.88 -16.50
C GLY A 71 12.77 -1.05 -16.41
N VAL A 72 12.26 -2.00 -15.64
CA VAL A 72 10.82 -2.18 -15.39
C VAL A 72 10.39 -1.32 -14.22
N PRO A 73 9.36 -0.45 -14.38
CA PRO A 73 8.96 0.49 -13.35
C PRO A 73 8.28 -0.18 -12.15
N ILE A 74 8.49 0.42 -10.98
CA ILE A 74 7.80 0.07 -9.73
C ILE A 74 6.69 1.10 -9.48
N VAL A 75 5.46 0.64 -9.26
CA VAL A 75 4.34 1.54 -8.96
C VAL A 75 4.44 2.07 -7.53
N ASP A 76 4.39 3.39 -7.38
CA ASP A 76 4.16 4.02 -6.08
C ASP A 76 2.69 3.83 -5.68
N ILE A 77 2.42 2.78 -4.89
CA ILE A 77 1.06 2.44 -4.46
C ILE A 77 0.44 3.49 -3.54
N TYR A 78 1.25 4.23 -2.77
CA TYR A 78 0.74 5.30 -1.91
C TYR A 78 0.35 6.53 -2.72
N GLY A 79 1.23 6.98 -3.62
CA GLY A 79 0.92 8.06 -4.52
C GLY A 79 -0.31 7.76 -5.38
N ALA A 80 -0.40 6.55 -5.93
CA ALA A 80 -1.56 6.11 -6.69
C ALA A 80 -2.84 6.09 -5.85
N THR A 81 -2.76 5.61 -4.60
CA THR A 81 -3.93 5.56 -3.68
C THR A 81 -4.40 6.95 -3.29
N VAL A 82 -3.48 7.86 -2.97
CA VAL A 82 -3.81 9.26 -2.63
C VAL A 82 -4.46 9.96 -3.82
N ASN A 83 -3.87 9.87 -5.01
CA ASN A 83 -4.44 10.46 -6.23
C ASN A 83 -5.84 9.91 -6.54
N ALA A 84 -6.04 8.60 -6.36
CA ALA A 84 -7.36 7.98 -6.53
C ALA A 84 -8.37 8.53 -5.51
N ALA A 85 -7.97 8.68 -4.24
CA ALA A 85 -8.83 9.24 -3.21
C ALA A 85 -9.19 10.70 -3.49
N GLU A 86 -8.24 11.53 -3.92
CA GLU A 86 -8.48 12.91 -4.32
C GLU A 86 -9.48 12.99 -5.48
N THR A 87 -9.28 12.16 -6.51
CA THR A 87 -10.21 12.06 -7.66
C THR A 87 -11.62 11.71 -7.21
N LEU A 88 -11.79 10.75 -6.30
CA LEU A 88 -13.10 10.36 -5.76
C LEU A 88 -13.75 11.49 -4.96
N VAL A 89 -12.96 12.26 -4.21
CA VAL A 89 -13.46 13.46 -3.50
C VAL A 89 -13.96 14.52 -4.49
N GLU A 90 -13.22 14.77 -5.57
CA GLU A 90 -13.65 15.72 -6.60
C GLU A 90 -14.94 15.25 -7.30
N PHE A 91 -15.08 13.97 -7.61
CA PHE A 91 -16.33 13.42 -8.14
C PHE A 91 -17.50 13.65 -7.17
N LYS A 92 -17.28 13.39 -5.87
CA LYS A 92 -18.30 13.67 -4.84
C LYS A 92 -18.69 15.15 -4.80
N ARG A 93 -17.72 16.06 -4.82
CA ARG A 93 -17.95 17.52 -4.81
C ARG A 93 -18.71 17.98 -6.06
N ALA A 94 -18.41 17.39 -7.20
CA ALA A 94 -19.11 17.67 -8.46
C ALA A 94 -20.51 17.05 -8.56
N GLY A 95 -20.97 16.31 -7.54
CA GLY A 95 -22.24 15.60 -7.57
C GLY A 95 -22.25 14.37 -8.49
N SER A 96 -21.09 13.93 -8.97
CA SER A 96 -20.95 12.73 -9.80
C SER A 96 -20.92 11.46 -8.96
N PRO A 97 -21.34 10.30 -9.52
CA PRO A 97 -21.15 9.01 -8.85
C PRO A 97 -19.65 8.76 -8.57
N TRP A 98 -19.31 8.52 -7.32
CA TRP A 98 -17.92 8.37 -6.88
C TRP A 98 -17.63 7.02 -6.22
N ILE A 99 -18.63 6.36 -5.64
CA ILE A 99 -18.51 5.04 -5.03
C ILE A 99 -19.88 4.34 -5.01
N SER A 100 -19.89 3.03 -5.27
CA SER A 100 -21.07 2.19 -5.05
C SER A 100 -21.41 2.13 -3.54
N ARG A 101 -22.72 2.08 -3.25
CA ARG A 101 -23.24 1.80 -1.89
C ARG A 101 -23.97 0.47 -1.85
N ALA A 102 -23.68 -0.43 -2.80
CA ALA A 102 -24.23 -1.77 -2.89
C ALA A 102 -23.15 -2.83 -2.61
N CYS A 103 -23.59 -4.01 -2.21
CA CYS A 103 -22.72 -5.16 -1.95
C CYS A 103 -21.55 -4.84 -1.00
N LEU A 104 -20.33 -5.04 -1.44
CA LEU A 104 -19.11 -4.85 -0.63
C LEU A 104 -18.92 -3.41 -0.15
N TYR A 105 -19.49 -2.43 -0.83
CA TYR A 105 -19.39 -1.02 -0.47
C TYR A 105 -20.65 -0.48 0.21
N ALA A 106 -21.59 -1.36 0.56
CA ALA A 106 -22.75 -0.98 1.36
C ALA A 106 -22.29 -0.48 2.74
N LYS A 107 -22.95 0.55 3.26
CA LYS A 107 -22.72 0.94 4.65
C LYS A 107 -23.12 -0.23 5.57
N PRO A 108 -22.29 -0.59 6.54
CA PRO A 108 -22.68 -1.58 7.54
C PRO A 108 -23.92 -1.12 8.32
N SER A 109 -24.71 -2.07 8.80
CA SER A 109 -25.83 -1.74 9.66
C SER A 109 -25.35 -1.13 10.99
N ARG A 110 -26.22 -0.36 11.65
CA ARG A 110 -25.90 0.21 12.96
C ARG A 110 -25.55 -0.87 13.99
N GLU A 111 -26.25 -1.98 13.98
CA GLU A 111 -26.00 -3.14 14.84
C GLU A 111 -24.61 -3.74 14.58
N ALA A 112 -24.20 -3.89 13.30
CA ALA A 112 -22.88 -4.38 12.95
C ALA A 112 -21.76 -3.43 13.40
N LEU A 113 -21.99 -2.10 13.32
CA LEU A 113 -21.04 -1.09 13.81
C LEU A 113 -20.93 -1.11 15.34
N GLU A 114 -22.04 -1.21 16.04
CA GLU A 114 -22.07 -1.29 17.50
C GLU A 114 -21.39 -2.58 18.00
N GLY A 115 -21.62 -3.71 17.33
CA GLY A 115 -20.94 -4.97 17.60
C GLY A 115 -19.42 -4.89 17.38
N ALA A 116 -18.98 -4.28 16.28
CA ALA A 116 -17.56 -4.09 16.02
C ALA A 116 -16.89 -3.16 17.05
N ARG A 117 -17.54 -2.09 17.43
CA ARG A 117 -17.06 -1.15 18.47
C ARG A 117 -16.89 -1.84 19.82
N SER A 118 -17.86 -2.68 20.24
CA SER A 118 -17.78 -3.40 21.51
C SER A 118 -16.60 -4.39 21.55
N VAL A 119 -16.28 -5.06 20.42
CA VAL A 119 -15.14 -5.98 20.32
C VAL A 119 -13.80 -5.24 20.37
N LEU A 120 -13.75 -4.05 19.77
CA LEU A 120 -12.51 -3.24 19.72
C LEU A 120 -12.36 -2.30 20.92
N GLU A 121 -13.30 -2.32 21.88
CA GLU A 121 -13.35 -1.38 23.02
C GLU A 121 -13.23 0.10 22.59
N TYR A 122 -13.70 0.40 21.36
CA TYR A 122 -13.58 1.74 20.80
C TYR A 122 -14.61 2.70 21.38
N THR A 123 -14.13 3.69 22.14
CA THR A 123 -14.97 4.70 22.81
C THR A 123 -14.97 6.09 22.15
N GLY A 124 -14.23 6.24 21.03
CA GLY A 124 -14.11 7.53 20.33
C GLY A 124 -15.35 7.88 19.46
N PRO A 125 -15.42 9.14 18.96
CA PRO A 125 -16.45 9.55 18.01
C PRO A 125 -16.40 8.68 16.76
N GLY A 126 -17.56 8.34 16.22
CA GLY A 126 -17.64 7.46 15.06
C GLY A 126 -17.08 8.12 13.80
N PHE A 127 -16.11 7.48 13.18
CA PHE A 127 -15.59 7.87 11.86
C PHE A 127 -16.71 7.93 10.78
N TRP A 128 -17.87 7.36 11.07
CA TRP A 128 -19.01 7.21 10.17
C TRP A 128 -20.19 8.15 10.48
N ASP A 129 -20.03 9.03 11.45
CA ASP A 129 -21.06 10.00 11.84
C ASP A 129 -21.03 11.28 10.96
N CYS A 130 -20.20 11.27 9.89
CA CYS A 130 -20.07 12.33 8.87
C CYS A 130 -20.91 12.04 7.62
#